data_af70faeaf6c3f398c163db2a1a9d73f6
#
_entry.id   af70faeaf6c3f398c163db2a1a9d73f6
#
_cell.length_a   1.000
_cell.length_b   1.000
_cell.length_c   1.000
_cell.angle_alpha   90.00
_cell.angle_beta   90.00
_cell.angle_gamma   90.00
#
_symmetry.space_group_name_H-M   'P 1'
#
loop_
_entity.id
_entity.type
_entity.pdbx_description
1 polymer ?
#
loop_
_entity_poly.entity_id
_entity_poly.type
_entity_poly.pdbx_seq_one_letter_code
_entity_poly.pdbx_strand_id
1 'polypeptide(L)'
;IIVVHEKKNFKGSRAVARGRGLSMLKALLLLPLLGAGLLSLLPSRSVDLLRHLASVAAAATMLCAGLLLADFDPASAEIQFFETRPWNPRVGSHLALGVDGVSLPMVVLATVLCFVAIFSSTGIRSGAKLYFSLLLVLETSLLIVFTARDWSLFYVCWELTLIPLF
;
A
#
# COMPACT_ATOMS: atom_id res chain seq x y z
N ILE A 1 -13.79 -34.34 -23.15
CA ILE A 1 -14.62 -33.88 -22.00
C ILE A 1 -13.71 -33.40 -20.86
N ILE A 2 -12.61 -34.10 -20.56
CA ILE A 2 -11.67 -33.77 -19.47
C ILE A 2 -11.00 -32.40 -19.70
N VAL A 3 -10.57 -32.10 -20.92
CA VAL A 3 -9.84 -30.86 -21.28
C VAL A 3 -10.73 -29.59 -21.10
N VAL A 4 -12.04 -29.71 -21.33
CA VAL A 4 -12.97 -28.57 -21.19
C VAL A 4 -13.23 -28.23 -19.71
N HIS A 5 -13.25 -29.23 -18.83
CA HIS A 5 -13.46 -29.03 -17.40
C HIS A 5 -12.24 -28.39 -16.72
N GLU A 6 -11.03 -28.74 -17.15
CA GLU A 6 -9.77 -28.21 -16.64
C GLU A 6 -9.60 -26.71 -17.01
N LYS A 7 -9.94 -26.33 -18.25
CA LYS A 7 -9.94 -24.92 -18.67
C LYS A 7 -10.95 -24.05 -17.92
N LYS A 8 -12.09 -24.59 -17.51
CA LYS A 8 -13.12 -23.87 -16.75
C LYS A 8 -12.70 -23.65 -15.30
N ASN A 9 -12.10 -24.64 -14.66
CA ASN A 9 -11.54 -24.53 -13.31
C ASN A 9 -10.34 -23.57 -13.25
N PHE A 10 -9.48 -23.57 -14.27
CA PHE A 10 -8.33 -22.69 -14.38
C PHE A 10 -8.72 -21.21 -14.55
N LYS A 11 -9.78 -20.90 -15.35
CA LYS A 11 -10.33 -19.54 -15.46
C LYS A 11 -11.01 -19.08 -14.16
N GLY A 12 -11.74 -19.95 -13.48
CA GLY A 12 -12.37 -19.64 -12.20
C GLY A 12 -11.34 -19.34 -11.09
N SER A 13 -10.27 -20.14 -11.01
CA SER A 13 -9.18 -19.94 -10.06
C SER A 13 -8.43 -18.61 -10.29
N ARG A 14 -8.13 -18.27 -11.55
CA ARG A 14 -7.51 -16.97 -11.91
C ARG A 14 -8.41 -15.77 -11.61
N ALA A 15 -9.73 -15.88 -11.81
CA ALA A 15 -10.67 -14.80 -11.50
C ALA A 15 -10.79 -14.57 -9.98
N VAL A 16 -10.78 -15.63 -9.18
CA VAL A 16 -10.81 -15.54 -7.71
C VAL A 16 -9.48 -14.97 -7.18
N ALA A 17 -8.34 -15.42 -7.70
CA ALA A 17 -7.02 -14.87 -7.34
C ALA A 17 -6.92 -13.39 -7.71
N ARG A 18 -7.41 -12.99 -8.90
CA ARG A 18 -7.45 -11.58 -9.33
C ARG A 18 -8.31 -10.71 -8.42
N GLY A 19 -9.47 -11.20 -7.98
CA GLY A 19 -10.34 -10.48 -7.04
C GLY A 19 -9.73 -10.33 -5.66
N ARG A 20 -9.04 -11.38 -5.16
CA ARG A 20 -8.32 -11.35 -3.89
C ARG A 20 -7.15 -10.37 -3.93
N GLY A 21 -6.30 -10.42 -4.94
CA GLY A 21 -5.16 -9.52 -5.06
C GLY A 21 -5.57 -8.06 -5.19
N LEU A 22 -6.69 -7.77 -5.87
CA LEU A 22 -7.23 -6.41 -5.95
C LEU A 22 -7.70 -5.89 -4.59
N SER A 23 -8.36 -6.73 -3.78
CA SER A 23 -8.74 -6.35 -2.41
C SER A 23 -7.51 -6.19 -1.50
N MET A 24 -6.47 -7.00 -1.70
CA MET A 24 -5.19 -6.87 -1.00
C MET A 24 -4.46 -5.57 -1.36
N LEU A 25 -4.43 -5.17 -2.64
CA LEU A 25 -3.84 -3.90 -3.06
C LEU A 25 -4.55 -2.70 -2.39
N LYS A 26 -5.88 -2.72 -2.32
CA LYS A 26 -6.64 -1.69 -1.59
C LYS A 26 -6.32 -1.70 -0.09
N ALA A 27 -6.30 -2.86 0.53
CA ALA A 27 -5.95 -2.99 1.94
C ALA A 27 -4.54 -2.47 2.21
N LEU A 28 -3.57 -2.82 1.36
CA LEU A 28 -2.19 -2.35 1.42
C LEU A 28 -2.10 -0.81 1.48
N LEU A 29 -2.88 -0.12 0.65
CA LEU A 29 -2.89 1.35 0.60
C LEU A 29 -3.68 1.99 1.74
N LEU A 30 -4.75 1.34 2.21
CA LEU A 30 -5.63 1.91 3.24
C LEU A 30 -5.11 1.66 4.66
N LEU A 31 -4.41 0.55 4.92
CA LEU A 31 -3.94 0.20 6.26
C LEU A 31 -3.07 1.29 6.90
N PRO A 32 -1.99 1.77 6.28
CA PRO A 32 -1.17 2.81 6.89
C PRO A 32 -1.92 4.14 7.01
N LEU A 33 -2.79 4.47 6.05
CA LEU A 33 -3.61 5.67 6.12
C LEU A 33 -4.62 5.63 7.28
N LEU A 34 -5.28 4.49 7.49
CA LEU A 34 -6.16 4.29 8.65
C LEU A 34 -5.37 4.32 9.96
N GLY A 35 -4.16 3.75 9.98
CA GLY A 35 -3.23 3.85 11.10
C GLY A 35 -2.89 5.30 11.44
N ALA A 36 -2.54 6.11 10.46
CA ALA A 36 -2.26 7.54 10.63
C ALA A 36 -3.48 8.30 11.16
N GLY A 37 -4.66 8.04 10.60
CA GLY A 37 -5.93 8.61 11.06
C GLY A 37 -6.24 8.23 12.51
N LEU A 38 -6.09 6.96 12.87
CA LEU A 38 -6.30 6.47 14.24
C LEU A 38 -5.35 7.16 15.22
N LEU A 39 -4.06 7.25 14.90
CA LEU A 39 -3.07 7.93 15.73
C LEU A 39 -3.42 9.41 15.92
N SER A 40 -3.92 10.08 14.90
CA SER A 40 -4.29 11.49 14.97
C SER A 40 -5.49 11.76 15.88
N LEU A 41 -6.38 10.78 16.07
CA LEU A 41 -7.55 10.87 16.93
C LEU A 41 -7.25 10.53 18.39
N LEU A 42 -6.21 9.73 18.67
CA LEU A 42 -5.85 9.30 20.02
C LEU A 42 -5.24 10.44 20.85
N PRO A 43 -5.51 10.51 22.17
CA PRO A 43 -4.84 11.45 23.05
C PRO A 43 -3.34 11.08 23.19
N SER A 44 -2.46 12.09 23.17
CA SER A 44 -0.99 11.92 23.22
C SER A 44 -0.45 11.51 24.63
N ARG A 45 -1.15 10.62 25.34
CA ARG A 45 -0.84 10.29 26.74
C ARG A 45 0.36 9.39 26.94
N SER A 46 0.72 8.55 25.94
CA SER A 46 1.89 7.68 26.03
C SER A 46 2.53 7.50 24.65
N VAL A 47 3.80 7.85 24.56
CA VAL A 47 4.61 7.71 23.34
C VAL A 47 4.74 6.24 22.94
N ASP A 48 4.90 5.36 23.93
CA ASP A 48 5.05 3.92 23.69
C ASP A 48 3.80 3.32 23.04
N LEU A 49 2.60 3.73 23.48
CA LEU A 49 1.36 3.29 22.84
C LEU A 49 1.28 3.74 21.39
N LEU A 50 1.60 5.00 21.10
CA LEU A 50 1.59 5.54 19.75
C LEU A 50 2.57 4.78 18.84
N ARG A 51 3.79 4.51 19.33
CA ARG A 51 4.79 3.73 18.60
C ARG A 51 4.33 2.30 18.33
N HIS A 52 3.76 1.61 19.33
CA HIS A 52 3.25 0.25 19.15
C HIS A 52 2.12 0.20 18.13
N LEU A 53 1.17 1.13 18.18
CA LEU A 53 0.08 1.19 17.20
C LEU A 53 0.60 1.48 15.78
N ALA A 54 1.55 2.41 15.63
CA ALA A 54 2.19 2.67 14.35
C ALA A 54 2.95 1.43 13.83
N SER A 55 3.70 0.74 14.71
CA SER A 55 4.43 -0.49 14.35
C SER A 55 3.48 -1.61 13.92
N VAL A 56 2.34 -1.77 14.60
CA VAL A 56 1.31 -2.76 14.21
C VAL A 56 0.71 -2.42 12.85
N ALA A 57 0.40 -1.15 12.59
CA ALA A 57 -0.11 -0.71 11.28
C ALA A 57 0.90 -1.00 10.17
N ALA A 58 2.16 -0.62 10.34
CA ALA A 58 3.22 -0.85 9.36
C ALA A 58 3.52 -2.36 9.19
N ALA A 59 3.51 -3.16 10.26
CA ALA A 59 3.66 -4.62 10.18
C ALA A 59 2.51 -5.26 9.41
N ALA A 60 1.27 -4.81 9.61
CA ALA A 60 0.12 -5.28 8.85
C ALA A 60 0.23 -4.93 7.37
N THR A 61 0.71 -3.73 7.03
CA THR A 61 0.98 -3.31 5.66
C THR A 61 2.07 -4.17 5.02
N MET A 62 3.17 -4.43 5.73
CA MET A 62 4.25 -5.30 5.28
C MET A 62 3.75 -6.74 5.05
N LEU A 63 2.90 -7.27 5.92
CA LEU A 63 2.27 -8.59 5.73
C LEU A 63 1.40 -8.61 4.47
N CYS A 64 0.58 -7.57 4.25
CA CYS A 64 -0.22 -7.45 3.02
C CYS A 64 0.66 -7.40 1.76
N ALA A 65 1.80 -6.71 1.79
CA ALA A 65 2.75 -6.69 0.69
C ALA A 65 3.34 -8.09 0.42
N GLY A 66 3.66 -8.85 1.48
CA GLY A 66 4.13 -10.24 1.38
C GLY A 66 3.07 -11.17 0.79
N LEU A 67 1.80 -11.01 1.17
CA LEU A 67 0.69 -11.79 0.59
C LEU A 67 0.47 -11.42 -0.89
N LEU A 68 0.59 -10.14 -1.24
CA LEU A 68 0.49 -9.67 -2.62
C LEU A 68 1.63 -10.27 -3.48
N LEU A 69 2.85 -10.34 -2.92
CA LEU A 69 3.99 -10.98 -3.56
C LEU A 69 3.74 -12.48 -3.80
N ALA A 70 3.11 -13.17 -2.87
CA ALA A 70 2.78 -14.59 -3.00
C ALA A 70 1.71 -14.88 -4.08
N ASP A 71 0.78 -13.94 -4.29
CA ASP A 71 -0.28 -14.05 -5.31
C ASP A 71 0.18 -13.53 -6.70
N PHE A 72 1.38 -12.94 -6.79
CA PHE A 72 1.92 -12.39 -8.04
C PHE A 72 2.44 -13.48 -8.97
N ASP A 73 2.09 -13.41 -10.26
CA ASP A 73 2.59 -14.31 -11.29
C ASP A 73 3.81 -13.70 -12.02
N PRO A 74 5.04 -14.16 -11.71
CA PRO A 74 6.25 -13.60 -12.31
C PRO A 74 6.43 -13.96 -13.80
N ALA A 75 5.67 -14.92 -14.31
CA ALA A 75 5.72 -15.30 -15.72
C ALA A 75 4.88 -14.38 -16.63
N SER A 76 4.02 -13.55 -16.04
CA SER A 76 3.17 -12.60 -16.77
C SER A 76 3.86 -11.25 -16.92
N ALA A 77 4.01 -10.77 -18.15
CA ALA A 77 4.49 -9.41 -18.42
C ALA A 77 3.40 -8.33 -18.30
N GLU A 78 2.16 -8.72 -17.99
CA GLU A 78 1.04 -7.80 -17.84
C GLU A 78 1.01 -7.15 -16.45
N ILE A 79 0.40 -5.95 -16.39
CA ILE A 79 0.10 -5.29 -15.11
C ILE A 79 -0.95 -6.13 -14.37
N GLN A 80 -0.62 -6.52 -13.15
CA GLN A 80 -1.48 -7.34 -12.32
C GLN A 80 -2.23 -6.49 -11.29
N PHE A 81 -3.37 -7.01 -10.79
CA PHE A 81 -4.24 -6.34 -9.82
C PHE A 81 -4.69 -4.95 -10.27
N PHE A 82 -4.79 -4.75 -11.60
CA PHE A 82 -5.13 -3.46 -12.21
C PHE A 82 -6.58 -3.08 -11.91
N GLU A 83 -6.76 -1.86 -11.41
CA GLU A 83 -8.05 -1.19 -11.23
C GLU A 83 -7.95 0.25 -11.75
N THR A 84 -9.00 0.69 -12.43
CA THR A 84 -9.12 2.09 -12.85
C THR A 84 -10.51 2.61 -12.54
N ARG A 85 -10.57 3.85 -12.05
CA ARG A 85 -11.82 4.59 -11.82
C ARG A 85 -11.63 6.03 -12.29
N PRO A 86 -12.62 6.66 -12.91
CA PRO A 86 -12.54 8.06 -13.27
C PRO A 86 -12.44 8.90 -11.98
N TRP A 87 -11.43 9.76 -11.90
CA TRP A 87 -11.24 10.67 -10.77
C TRP A 87 -11.61 12.10 -11.14
N ASN A 88 -10.97 12.67 -12.17
CA ASN A 88 -11.29 14.00 -12.66
C ASN A 88 -11.51 13.98 -14.18
N PRO A 89 -12.79 13.86 -14.62
CA PRO A 89 -13.11 13.80 -16.05
C PRO A 89 -12.70 15.04 -16.85
N ARG A 90 -12.57 16.21 -16.19
CA ARG A 90 -12.21 17.48 -16.87
C ARG A 90 -10.78 17.47 -17.40
N VAL A 91 -9.88 16.77 -16.73
CA VAL A 91 -8.48 16.62 -17.13
C VAL A 91 -8.16 15.20 -17.63
N GLY A 92 -9.18 14.34 -17.75
CA GLY A 92 -9.00 12.96 -18.19
C GLY A 92 -8.23 12.07 -17.22
N SER A 93 -8.15 12.45 -15.94
CA SER A 93 -7.36 11.72 -14.94
C SER A 93 -8.16 10.59 -14.29
N HIS A 94 -7.48 9.49 -14.02
CA HIS A 94 -8.06 8.27 -13.47
C HIS A 94 -7.31 7.83 -12.20
N LEU A 95 -8.04 7.32 -11.24
CA LEU A 95 -7.46 6.56 -10.14
C LEU A 95 -7.11 5.17 -10.69
N ALA A 96 -5.97 5.07 -11.33
CA ALA A 96 -5.48 3.85 -11.95
C ALA A 96 -4.33 3.28 -11.12
N LEU A 97 -4.53 2.08 -10.58
CA LEU A 97 -3.58 1.36 -9.73
C LEU A 97 -3.28 0.00 -10.34
N GLY A 98 -2.06 -0.49 -10.17
CA GLY A 98 -1.65 -1.81 -10.63
C GLY A 98 -0.22 -2.10 -10.26
N VAL A 99 0.18 -3.35 -10.35
CA VAL A 99 1.51 -3.84 -9.96
C VAL A 99 2.13 -4.62 -11.11
N ASP A 100 3.40 -4.38 -11.36
CA ASP A 100 4.22 -5.14 -12.30
C ASP A 100 5.47 -5.72 -11.59
N GLY A 101 6.29 -6.45 -12.34
CA GLY A 101 7.48 -7.11 -11.83
C GLY A 101 8.57 -6.16 -11.29
N VAL A 102 8.50 -4.86 -11.62
CA VAL A 102 9.44 -3.84 -11.11
C VAL A 102 8.84 -3.11 -9.90
N SER A 103 7.56 -2.76 -9.95
CA SER A 103 6.91 -2.03 -8.86
C SER A 103 6.70 -2.88 -7.61
N LEU A 104 6.46 -4.18 -7.76
CA LEU A 104 6.24 -5.07 -6.61
C LEU A 104 7.42 -5.14 -5.64
N PRO A 105 8.67 -5.35 -6.07
CA PRO A 105 9.84 -5.26 -5.17
C PRO A 105 9.96 -3.90 -4.48
N MET A 106 9.63 -2.79 -5.17
CA MET A 106 9.65 -1.45 -4.58
C MET A 106 8.58 -1.29 -3.50
N VAL A 107 7.38 -1.83 -3.71
CA VAL A 107 6.30 -1.88 -2.71
C VAL A 107 6.76 -2.66 -1.47
N VAL A 108 7.31 -3.86 -1.65
CA VAL A 108 7.81 -4.66 -0.53
C VAL A 108 8.93 -3.94 0.22
N LEU A 109 9.90 -3.38 -0.52
CA LEU A 109 11.01 -2.63 0.08
C LEU A 109 10.50 -1.42 0.89
N ALA A 110 9.56 -0.65 0.35
CA ALA A 110 8.98 0.50 1.04
C ALA A 110 8.33 0.10 2.38
N THR A 111 7.52 -0.97 2.38
CA THR A 111 6.87 -1.43 3.62
C THR A 111 7.87 -1.92 4.66
N VAL A 112 8.92 -2.64 4.25
CA VAL A 112 9.99 -3.09 5.16
C VAL A 112 10.73 -1.90 5.75
N LEU A 113 11.13 -0.92 4.92
CA LEU A 113 11.87 0.26 5.38
C LEU A 113 11.02 1.12 6.34
N CYS A 114 9.74 1.34 6.03
CA CYS A 114 8.84 2.08 6.91
C CYS A 114 8.62 1.36 8.24
N PHE A 115 8.43 0.04 8.23
CA PHE A 115 8.32 -0.75 9.45
C PHE A 115 9.58 -0.64 10.30
N VAL A 116 10.77 -0.81 9.71
CA VAL A 116 12.05 -0.70 10.42
C VAL A 116 12.25 0.72 10.97
N ALA A 117 11.93 1.76 10.21
CA ALA A 117 12.01 3.15 10.66
C ALA A 117 11.14 3.40 11.89
N ILE A 118 9.87 2.99 11.85
CA ILE A 118 8.93 3.15 12.98
C ILE A 118 9.39 2.33 14.19
N PHE A 119 9.77 1.08 13.99
CA PHE A 119 10.20 0.17 15.06
C PHE A 119 11.46 0.70 15.77
N SER A 120 12.42 1.22 15.00
CA SER A 120 13.70 1.75 15.51
C SER A 120 13.56 3.12 16.19
N SER A 121 12.43 3.82 16.03
CA SER A 121 12.21 5.18 16.54
C SER A 121 11.92 5.19 18.07
N THR A 122 12.88 4.71 18.87
CA THR A 122 12.77 4.62 20.33
C THR A 122 13.08 5.95 21.05
N GLY A 123 13.82 6.85 20.39
CA GLY A 123 14.28 8.12 20.94
C GLY A 123 13.30 9.29 20.84
N ILE A 124 12.21 9.13 20.09
CA ILE A 124 11.23 10.20 19.85
C ILE A 124 10.34 10.38 21.09
N ARG A 125 10.50 11.49 21.80
CA ARG A 125 9.73 11.80 23.02
C ARG A 125 8.80 13.00 22.86
N SER A 126 9.17 13.99 22.08
CA SER A 126 8.33 15.16 21.77
C SER A 126 7.77 15.06 20.36
N GLY A 127 6.52 15.47 20.14
CA GLY A 127 5.89 15.42 18.82
C GLY A 127 5.64 14.01 18.26
N ALA A 128 5.74 12.96 19.09
CA ALA A 128 5.66 11.56 18.68
C ALA A 128 4.40 11.23 17.85
N LYS A 129 3.26 11.82 18.22
CA LYS A 129 1.99 11.64 17.52
C LYS A 129 2.10 12.11 16.06
N LEU A 130 2.59 13.32 15.84
CA LEU A 130 2.77 13.88 14.51
C LEU A 130 3.81 13.06 13.73
N TYR A 131 4.93 12.73 14.36
CA TYR A 131 6.01 11.97 13.76
C TYR A 131 5.52 10.60 13.21
N PHE A 132 4.87 9.78 14.06
CA PHE A 132 4.38 8.46 13.62
C PHE A 132 3.24 8.56 12.61
N SER A 133 2.36 9.55 12.74
CA SER A 133 1.31 9.78 11.74
C SER A 133 1.89 10.17 10.38
N LEU A 134 2.91 11.04 10.35
CA LEU A 134 3.58 11.44 9.11
C LEU A 134 4.34 10.29 8.47
N LEU A 135 4.99 9.40 9.25
CA LEU A 135 5.63 8.21 8.70
C LEU A 135 4.63 7.26 8.02
N LEU A 136 3.45 7.07 8.60
CA LEU A 136 2.40 6.25 7.97
C LEU A 136 1.79 6.92 6.73
N VAL A 137 1.69 8.25 6.71
CA VAL A 137 1.29 9.01 5.52
C VAL A 137 2.36 8.89 4.44
N LEU A 138 3.65 8.98 4.79
CA LEU A 138 4.76 8.75 3.88
C LEU A 138 4.71 7.35 3.27
N GLU A 139 4.50 6.32 4.10
CA GLU A 139 4.32 4.93 3.64
C GLU A 139 3.20 4.83 2.61
N THR A 140 2.02 5.36 2.92
CA THR A 140 0.87 5.38 1.98
C THR A 140 1.23 6.06 0.66
N SER A 141 1.87 7.22 0.73
CA SER A 141 2.24 8.00 -0.45
C SER A 141 3.24 7.25 -1.33
N LEU A 142 4.26 6.63 -0.75
CA LEU A 142 5.23 5.79 -1.48
C LEU A 142 4.57 4.59 -2.14
N LEU A 143 3.67 3.90 -1.43
CA LEU A 143 2.93 2.76 -1.97
C LEU A 143 2.08 3.16 -3.18
N ILE A 144 1.40 4.32 -3.11
CA ILE A 144 0.63 4.83 -4.26
C ILE A 144 1.57 5.21 -5.40
N VAL A 145 2.69 5.88 -5.15
CA VAL A 145 3.69 6.24 -6.17
C VAL A 145 4.15 4.99 -6.95
N PHE A 146 4.44 3.88 -6.26
CA PHE A 146 4.91 2.66 -6.92
C PHE A 146 3.80 1.86 -7.62
N THR A 147 2.54 2.07 -7.26
CA THR A 147 1.40 1.35 -7.85
C THR A 147 0.58 2.21 -8.81
N ALA A 148 0.81 3.52 -8.87
CA ALA A 148 0.09 4.45 -9.76
C ALA A 148 0.36 4.14 -11.24
N ARG A 149 -0.72 4.16 -12.04
CA ARG A 149 -0.72 3.97 -13.50
C ARG A 149 -1.34 5.16 -14.24
N ASP A 150 -1.45 6.28 -13.53
CA ASP A 150 -1.91 7.56 -14.05
C ASP A 150 -0.95 8.66 -13.58
N TRP A 151 -0.56 9.55 -14.50
CA TRP A 151 0.42 10.61 -14.23
C TRP A 151 -0.04 11.60 -13.17
N SER A 152 -1.33 11.94 -13.17
CA SER A 152 -1.89 12.89 -12.19
C SER A 152 -1.85 12.29 -10.78
N LEU A 153 -2.23 11.02 -10.66
CA LEU A 153 -2.19 10.31 -9.38
C LEU A 153 -0.75 10.17 -8.87
N PHE A 154 0.16 9.75 -9.75
CA PHE A 154 1.58 9.66 -9.44
C PHE A 154 2.13 10.98 -8.91
N TYR A 155 1.90 12.08 -9.65
CA TYR A 155 2.43 13.39 -9.31
C TYR A 155 1.91 13.89 -7.95
N VAL A 156 0.58 13.81 -7.72
CA VAL A 156 -0.02 14.25 -6.45
C VAL A 156 0.54 13.45 -5.26
N CYS A 157 0.68 12.13 -5.40
CA CYS A 157 1.21 11.32 -4.31
C CYS A 157 2.72 11.49 -4.14
N TRP A 158 3.46 11.76 -5.21
CA TRP A 158 4.88 12.10 -5.14
C TRP A 158 5.10 13.42 -4.37
N GLU A 159 4.34 14.47 -4.66
CA GLU A 159 4.36 15.73 -3.89
C GLU A 159 4.01 15.49 -2.42
N LEU A 160 3.04 14.60 -2.15
CA LEU A 160 2.65 14.26 -0.79
C LEU A 160 3.78 13.60 0.02
N THR A 161 4.75 12.92 -0.62
CA THR A 161 5.91 12.35 0.08
C THR A 161 6.84 13.42 0.64
N LEU A 162 6.82 14.62 0.10
CA LEU A 162 7.69 15.73 0.55
C LEU A 162 7.22 16.32 1.90
N ILE A 163 5.92 16.28 2.19
CA ILE A 163 5.36 16.85 3.42
C ILE A 163 5.97 16.25 4.69
N PRO A 164 6.10 14.92 4.83
CA PRO A 164 6.73 14.31 6.00
C PRO A 164 8.24 14.54 6.13
N LEU A 165 8.91 14.99 5.06
CA LEU A 165 10.35 15.20 5.02
C LEU A 165 10.75 16.60 5.53
N PHE A 166 9.80 17.55 5.62
CA PHE A 166 9.98 18.87 6.20
C PHE A 166 9.52 18.95 7.64
#